data_24f93494ed8dd8993744cefd4f8b4768
#
_entry.id   24f93494ed8dd8993744cefd4f8b4768
#
_cell.length_a   1.000
_cell.length_b   1.000
_cell.length_c   1.000
_cell.angle_alpha   90.00
_cell.angle_beta   90.00
_cell.angle_gamma   90.00
#
_symmetry.space_group_name_H-M   'P 1'
#
loop_
_entity.id
_entity.type
_entity.pdbx_description
1 polymer ?
#
loop_
_entity_poly.entity_id
_entity_poly.type
_entity_poly.pdbx_seq_one_letter_code
_entity_poly.pdbx_strand_id
1 'polypeptide(L)'
;MERASFVGIDLTSSSARPTACVGLNQKLGLAWFHFLHGDVQIIEAIERDRPHLVAIDAPISLPRGLCCLEDSCSCRPVSPFKGRICERELSRRGIPSYYTTKKSIIKDMVYRAIHLKDEIEARGYPVIEAYPHATKVALFGRSIPPKTTAAGILFLKERLAQLMPNLIPYLPRFNHDLCDALLAAYTAYAYTRDEVESIGDPDEGLIIIPTPLT
;
A
#
# COMPACT_ATOMS: atom_id res chain seq x y z
N MET A 1 -7.30 18.29 16.38
CA MET A 1 -7.36 17.00 15.65
C MET A 1 -6.21 16.14 16.13
N GLU A 2 -6.46 14.87 16.40
CA GLU A 2 -5.37 13.93 16.72
C GLU A 2 -4.48 13.76 15.48
N ARG A 3 -3.15 13.64 15.71
CA ARG A 3 -2.18 13.40 14.64
C ARG A 3 -2.25 11.94 14.18
N ALA A 4 -2.04 11.70 12.91
CA ALA A 4 -1.87 10.35 12.41
C ALA A 4 -0.54 9.76 12.87
N SER A 5 -0.57 8.54 13.40
CA SER A 5 0.61 7.75 13.73
C SER A 5 0.99 6.79 12.60
N PHE A 6 0.01 6.42 11.78
CA PHE A 6 0.16 5.54 10.62
C PHE A 6 -0.54 6.16 9.44
N VAL A 7 0.15 6.25 8.31
CA VAL A 7 -0.40 6.80 7.07
C VAL A 7 -0.39 5.71 6.00
N GLY A 8 -1.54 5.51 5.37
CA GLY A 8 -1.68 4.62 4.21
C GLY A 8 -1.99 5.42 2.96
N ILE A 9 -1.37 5.03 1.86
CA ILE A 9 -1.43 5.70 0.57
C ILE A 9 -1.82 4.68 -0.50
N ASP A 10 -2.98 4.88 -1.13
CA ASP A 10 -3.36 4.18 -2.37
C ASP A 10 -2.90 5.03 -3.56
N LEU A 11 -1.68 4.74 -4.03
CA LEU A 11 -0.95 5.59 -4.97
C LEU A 11 -1.48 5.44 -6.39
N THR A 12 -1.77 6.55 -7.05
CA THR A 12 -2.10 6.58 -8.47
C THR A 12 -0.84 6.65 -9.34
N SER A 13 -0.93 6.22 -10.61
CA SER A 13 0.20 6.23 -11.56
C SER A 13 0.67 7.63 -11.97
N SER A 14 -0.13 8.67 -11.73
CA SER A 14 0.17 10.04 -12.14
C SER A 14 -0.13 11.01 -11.01
N SER A 15 0.79 11.97 -10.78
CA SER A 15 0.61 13.06 -9.84
C SER A 15 -0.53 14.04 -10.22
N ALA A 16 -0.99 13.98 -11.47
CA ALA A 16 -2.16 14.75 -11.93
C ALA A 16 -3.49 14.16 -11.42
N ARG A 17 -3.50 12.89 -10.99
CA ARG A 17 -4.68 12.26 -10.40
C ARG A 17 -4.60 12.32 -8.89
N PRO A 18 -5.73 12.54 -8.19
CA PRO A 18 -5.73 12.53 -6.74
C PRO A 18 -5.38 11.14 -6.20
N THR A 19 -4.56 11.12 -5.17
CA THR A 19 -4.12 9.92 -4.43
C THR A 19 -4.92 9.86 -3.14
N ALA A 20 -5.53 8.71 -2.84
CA ALA A 20 -6.24 8.50 -1.59
C ALA A 20 -5.25 8.26 -0.45
N CYS A 21 -5.37 9.03 0.61
CA CYS A 21 -4.53 8.93 1.80
C CYS A 21 -5.40 8.87 3.06
N VAL A 22 -5.02 7.99 3.98
CA VAL A 22 -5.71 7.82 5.27
C VAL A 22 -4.69 7.83 6.40
N GLY A 23 -4.96 8.63 7.42
CA GLY A 23 -4.20 8.70 8.66
C GLY A 23 -4.94 8.06 9.82
N LEU A 24 -4.31 7.09 10.49
CA LEU A 24 -4.80 6.46 11.72
C LEU A 24 -3.95 6.88 12.91
N ASN A 25 -4.57 7.06 14.07
CA ASN A 25 -3.87 7.24 15.34
C ASN A 25 -3.44 5.88 15.95
N GLN A 26 -2.72 5.91 17.07
CA GLN A 26 -2.23 4.70 17.76
C GLN A 26 -3.33 3.75 18.27
N LYS A 27 -4.57 4.23 18.37
CA LYS A 27 -5.74 3.44 18.82
C LYS A 27 -6.64 3.01 17.67
N LEU A 28 -6.14 3.04 16.42
CA LEU A 28 -6.90 2.78 15.20
C LEU A 28 -8.10 3.73 15.01
N GLY A 29 -8.08 4.90 15.64
CA GLY A 29 -9.02 5.96 15.36
C GLY A 29 -8.60 6.70 14.09
N LEU A 30 -9.60 7.16 13.32
CA LEU A 30 -9.37 7.96 12.13
C LEU A 30 -8.91 9.38 12.53
N ALA A 31 -7.69 9.75 12.15
CA ALA A 31 -7.20 11.10 12.30
C ALA A 31 -7.70 11.99 11.14
N TRP A 32 -7.60 11.48 9.92
CA TRP A 32 -8.07 12.14 8.70
C TRP A 32 -8.12 11.18 7.51
N PHE A 33 -8.81 11.59 6.44
CA PHE A 33 -8.71 11.00 5.11
C PHE A 33 -8.85 12.09 4.06
N HIS A 34 -8.05 12.00 3.00
CA HIS A 34 -8.01 13.01 1.93
C HIS A 34 -7.71 12.36 0.58
N PHE A 35 -8.15 13.05 -0.46
CA PHE A 35 -7.63 12.89 -1.81
C PHE A 35 -6.62 14.02 -2.03
N LEU A 36 -5.34 13.68 -2.09
CA LEU A 36 -4.23 14.63 -2.22
C LEU A 36 -3.73 14.70 -3.66
N HIS A 37 -3.46 15.91 -4.14
CA HIS A 37 -2.98 16.15 -5.49
C HIS A 37 -1.46 16.37 -5.49
N GLY A 38 -0.76 15.49 -6.21
CA GLY A 38 0.70 15.54 -6.31
C GLY A 38 1.42 15.10 -5.03
N ASP A 39 2.72 14.86 -5.18
CA ASP A 39 3.55 14.30 -4.10
C ASP A 39 3.84 15.33 -3.01
N VAL A 40 3.86 16.63 -3.36
CA VAL A 40 4.07 17.73 -2.39
C VAL A 40 3.00 17.71 -1.30
N GLN A 41 1.70 17.59 -1.65
CA GLN A 41 0.64 17.57 -0.64
C GLN A 41 0.71 16.31 0.25
N ILE A 42 1.17 15.18 -0.30
CA ILE A 42 1.37 13.94 0.46
C ILE A 42 2.49 14.16 1.49
N ILE A 43 3.61 14.72 1.05
CA ILE A 43 4.76 15.02 1.92
C ILE A 43 4.38 16.03 3.00
N GLU A 44 3.68 17.11 2.67
CA GLU A 44 3.19 18.10 3.65
C GLU A 44 2.29 17.48 4.71
N ALA A 45 1.40 16.54 4.32
CA ALA A 45 0.56 15.82 5.27
C ALA A 45 1.39 14.93 6.22
N ILE A 46 2.42 14.26 5.70
CA ILE A 46 3.34 13.42 6.48
C ILE A 46 4.17 14.29 7.44
N GLU A 47 4.75 15.39 6.97
CA GLU A 47 5.56 16.29 7.82
C GLU A 47 4.73 16.95 8.93
N ARG A 48 3.46 17.30 8.65
CA ARG A 48 2.54 17.84 9.65
C ARG A 48 2.28 16.86 10.77
N ASP A 49 2.03 15.58 10.43
CA ASP A 49 1.59 14.57 11.38
C ASP A 49 2.76 13.82 12.03
N ARG A 50 3.89 13.70 11.33
CA ARG A 50 5.10 12.96 11.76
C ARG A 50 4.76 11.52 12.15
N PRO A 51 4.21 10.72 11.22
CA PRO A 51 3.79 9.37 11.52
C PRO A 51 4.97 8.48 11.91
N HIS A 52 4.69 7.43 12.65
CA HIS A 52 5.68 6.40 12.99
C HIS A 52 6.03 5.55 11.78
N LEU A 53 5.07 5.36 10.86
CA LEU A 53 5.24 4.53 9.67
C LEU A 53 4.26 4.94 8.57
N VAL A 54 4.74 4.94 7.34
CA VAL A 54 3.96 5.15 6.12
C VAL A 54 3.90 3.85 5.33
N ALA A 55 2.73 3.46 4.84
CA ALA A 55 2.54 2.31 3.96
C ALA A 55 2.02 2.75 2.59
N ILE A 56 2.69 2.33 1.52
CA ILE A 56 2.33 2.67 0.14
C ILE A 56 1.79 1.42 -0.57
N ASP A 57 0.59 1.52 -1.16
CA ASP A 57 0.05 0.51 -2.08
C ASP A 57 0.62 0.73 -3.48
N ALA A 58 1.88 0.40 -3.64
CA ALA A 58 2.57 0.33 -4.93
C ALA A 58 3.93 -0.34 -4.73
N PRO A 59 4.54 -0.93 -5.77
CA PRO A 59 5.91 -1.43 -5.70
C PRO A 59 6.90 -0.28 -5.45
N ILE A 60 7.64 -0.34 -4.34
CA ILE A 60 8.63 0.69 -3.94
C ILE A 60 10.07 0.27 -4.20
N SER A 61 10.27 -0.78 -5.00
CA SER A 61 11.59 -1.31 -5.37
C SER A 61 11.55 -1.97 -6.75
N LEU A 62 12.72 -2.17 -7.33
CA LEU A 62 12.89 -2.87 -8.60
C LEU A 62 13.39 -4.30 -8.38
N PRO A 63 13.14 -5.22 -9.33
CA PRO A 63 13.78 -6.52 -9.36
C PRO A 63 15.31 -6.39 -9.31
N ARG A 64 15.97 -7.25 -8.56
CA ARG A 64 17.43 -7.26 -8.40
C ARG A 64 18.13 -7.31 -9.76
N GLY A 65 19.09 -6.41 -9.96
CA GLY A 65 19.83 -6.23 -11.21
C GLY A 65 19.22 -5.24 -12.19
N LEU A 66 17.99 -4.77 -11.97
CA LEU A 66 17.43 -3.67 -12.73
C LEU A 66 17.75 -2.33 -12.06
N CYS A 67 18.29 -1.39 -12.83
CA CYS A 67 18.42 0.01 -12.42
C CYS A 67 17.23 0.86 -12.88
N CYS A 68 16.44 0.36 -13.83
CA CYS A 68 15.23 1.02 -14.36
C CYS A 68 14.34 -0.01 -15.09
N LEU A 69 13.16 0.43 -15.49
CA LEU A 69 12.20 -0.36 -16.28
C LEU A 69 12.16 0.02 -17.77
N GLU A 70 13.19 0.74 -18.27
CA GLU A 70 13.24 1.15 -19.68
C GLU A 70 13.78 0.04 -20.59
N ASP A 71 13.09 -0.23 -21.69
CA ASP A 71 13.50 -1.25 -22.67
C ASP A 71 14.85 -0.92 -23.34
N SER A 72 15.16 0.37 -23.49
CA SER A 72 16.41 0.87 -24.06
C SER A 72 17.62 0.65 -23.13
N CYS A 73 17.42 0.45 -21.83
CA CYS A 73 18.51 0.23 -20.88
C CYS A 73 19.06 -1.20 -20.97
N SER A 74 20.38 -1.35 -20.89
CA SER A 74 21.04 -2.65 -20.94
C SER A 74 20.95 -3.47 -19.66
N CYS A 75 20.44 -2.89 -18.54
CA CYS A 75 20.28 -3.61 -17.26
C CYS A 75 19.39 -4.87 -17.43
N ARG A 76 19.72 -5.92 -16.69
CA ARG A 76 18.98 -7.18 -16.73
C ARG A 76 18.69 -7.66 -15.30
N PRO A 77 17.51 -8.27 -15.07
CA PRO A 77 17.24 -8.88 -13.77
C PRO A 77 18.22 -10.03 -13.52
N VAL A 78 18.64 -10.20 -12.26
CA VAL A 78 19.48 -11.34 -11.85
C VAL A 78 18.70 -12.64 -11.95
N SER A 79 17.42 -12.62 -11.58
CA SER A 79 16.55 -13.79 -11.68
C SER A 79 16.06 -14.00 -13.12
N PRO A 80 16.04 -15.24 -13.65
CA PRO A 80 15.43 -15.55 -14.93
C PRO A 80 13.89 -15.49 -14.86
N PHE A 81 13.32 -15.44 -13.67
CA PHE A 81 11.89 -15.39 -13.44
C PHE A 81 11.37 -13.94 -13.46
N LYS A 82 10.11 -13.82 -13.85
CA LYS A 82 9.41 -12.53 -14.01
C LYS A 82 9.17 -11.85 -12.66
N GLY A 83 9.41 -10.55 -12.58
CA GLY A 83 9.10 -9.71 -11.42
C GLY A 83 9.99 -9.98 -10.19
N ARG A 84 9.62 -9.37 -9.08
CA ARG A 84 10.29 -9.52 -7.77
C ARG A 84 9.89 -10.84 -7.09
N ILE A 85 10.68 -11.28 -6.12
CA ILE A 85 10.39 -12.50 -5.34
C ILE A 85 9.03 -12.40 -4.65
N CYS A 86 8.72 -11.27 -4.01
CA CYS A 86 7.44 -11.03 -3.33
C CYS A 86 6.23 -11.22 -4.26
N GLU A 87 6.29 -10.70 -5.49
CA GLU A 87 5.20 -10.84 -6.47
C GLU A 87 5.00 -12.29 -6.90
N ARG A 88 6.10 -13.05 -7.06
CA ARG A 88 6.04 -14.49 -7.38
C ARG A 88 5.47 -15.32 -6.23
N GLU A 89 5.83 -14.98 -4.99
CA GLU A 89 5.28 -15.64 -3.80
C GLU A 89 3.79 -15.39 -3.64
N LEU A 90 3.33 -14.16 -3.84
CA LEU A 90 1.90 -13.84 -3.89
C LEU A 90 1.17 -14.67 -4.95
N SER A 91 1.74 -14.75 -6.15
CA SER A 91 1.15 -15.55 -7.24
C SER A 91 1.06 -17.04 -6.89
N ARG A 92 2.09 -17.64 -6.26
CA ARG A 92 2.05 -19.03 -5.77
C ARG A 92 0.99 -19.25 -4.72
N ARG A 93 0.67 -18.25 -3.92
CA ARG A 93 -0.41 -18.25 -2.93
C ARG A 93 -1.80 -18.02 -3.56
N GLY A 94 -1.87 -17.83 -4.89
CA GLY A 94 -3.11 -17.54 -5.61
C GLY A 94 -3.61 -16.11 -5.36
N ILE A 95 -2.74 -15.20 -4.99
CA ILE A 95 -3.03 -13.76 -4.86
C ILE A 95 -2.45 -13.06 -6.09
N PRO A 96 -3.30 -12.61 -7.04
CA PRO A 96 -2.82 -11.98 -8.27
C PRO A 96 -2.19 -10.62 -7.96
N SER A 97 -1.06 -10.33 -8.61
CA SER A 97 -0.38 -9.05 -8.57
C SER A 97 0.19 -8.69 -9.93
N TYR A 98 0.46 -7.41 -10.16
CA TYR A 98 1.25 -7.00 -11.32
C TYR A 98 2.72 -7.29 -11.07
N TYR A 99 3.40 -7.82 -12.10
CA TYR A 99 4.84 -8.02 -12.03
C TYR A 99 5.60 -6.75 -12.41
N THR A 100 6.54 -6.36 -11.57
CA THR A 100 7.49 -5.28 -11.86
C THR A 100 8.52 -5.74 -12.89
N THR A 101 8.34 -5.34 -14.12
CA THR A 101 9.19 -5.69 -15.26
C THR A 101 9.32 -4.51 -16.21
N LYS A 102 10.27 -4.55 -17.13
CA LYS A 102 10.42 -3.52 -18.19
C LYS A 102 9.15 -3.36 -19.06
N LYS A 103 8.31 -4.40 -19.17
CA LYS A 103 7.05 -4.40 -19.89
C LYS A 103 5.83 -4.15 -18.99
N SER A 104 6.03 -3.70 -17.77
CA SER A 104 4.94 -3.47 -16.83
C SER A 104 4.08 -2.29 -17.26
N ILE A 105 2.76 -2.48 -17.23
CA ILE A 105 1.80 -1.40 -17.50
C ILE A 105 1.70 -0.39 -16.34
N ILE A 106 2.23 -0.75 -15.16
CA ILE A 106 2.26 0.11 -13.98
C ILE A 106 3.63 0.81 -13.79
N LYS A 107 4.47 0.88 -14.83
CA LYS A 107 5.83 1.42 -14.78
C LYS A 107 5.88 2.81 -14.13
N ASP A 108 5.01 3.73 -14.55
CA ASP A 108 4.97 5.10 -14.03
C ASP A 108 4.61 5.14 -12.53
N MET A 109 3.72 4.23 -12.10
CA MET A 109 3.37 4.08 -10.69
C MET A 109 4.57 3.58 -9.87
N VAL A 110 5.33 2.61 -10.40
CA VAL A 110 6.55 2.09 -9.75
C VAL A 110 7.57 3.20 -9.57
N TYR A 111 7.87 3.96 -10.61
CA TYR A 111 8.83 5.07 -10.52
C TYR A 111 8.37 6.14 -9.54
N ARG A 112 7.08 6.52 -9.60
CA ARG A 112 6.51 7.48 -8.66
C ARG A 112 6.59 6.97 -7.23
N ALA A 113 6.28 5.69 -6.99
CA ALA A 113 6.32 5.09 -5.66
C ALA A 113 7.74 5.06 -5.08
N ILE A 114 8.74 4.68 -5.89
CA ILE A 114 10.14 4.69 -5.48
C ILE A 114 10.59 6.12 -5.13
N HIS A 115 10.29 7.10 -5.98
CA HIS A 115 10.64 8.49 -5.74
C HIS A 115 9.97 9.04 -4.47
N LEU A 116 8.66 8.80 -4.31
CA LEU A 116 7.91 9.25 -3.13
C LEU A 116 8.45 8.60 -1.85
N LYS A 117 8.77 7.29 -1.89
CA LYS A 117 9.42 6.61 -0.77
C LYS A 117 10.74 7.29 -0.40
N ASP A 118 11.63 7.51 -1.37
CA ASP A 118 12.95 8.11 -1.13
C ASP A 118 12.81 9.52 -0.53
N GLU A 119 11.85 10.31 -1.01
CA GLU A 119 11.54 11.64 -0.49
C GLU A 119 11.01 11.61 0.96
N ILE A 120 10.17 10.63 1.30
CA ILE A 120 9.63 10.45 2.66
C ILE A 120 10.73 9.98 3.61
N GLU A 121 11.53 9.00 3.20
CA GLU A 121 12.64 8.46 4.01
C GLU A 121 13.75 9.49 4.22
N ALA A 122 14.06 10.33 3.24
CA ALA A 122 15.01 11.44 3.38
C ALA A 122 14.60 12.45 4.47
N ARG A 123 13.30 12.50 4.82
CA ARG A 123 12.75 13.32 5.91
C ARG A 123 12.67 12.58 7.25
N GLY A 124 13.17 11.35 7.29
CA GLY A 124 13.26 10.54 8.51
C GLY A 124 11.98 9.73 8.83
N TYR A 125 11.05 9.58 7.88
CA TYR A 125 9.86 8.75 8.07
C TYR A 125 10.03 7.40 7.39
N PRO A 126 9.94 6.27 8.12
CA PRO A 126 10.07 4.95 7.51
C PRO A 126 8.87 4.64 6.62
N VAL A 127 9.16 3.89 5.53
CA VAL A 127 8.17 3.49 4.53
C VAL A 127 8.17 1.98 4.33
N ILE A 128 6.99 1.38 4.22
CA ILE A 128 6.80 -0.02 3.83
C ILE A 128 5.92 -0.13 2.58
N GLU A 129 6.09 -1.20 1.82
CA GLU A 129 5.17 -1.59 0.77
C GLU A 129 4.03 -2.41 1.36
N ALA A 130 2.81 -1.94 1.20
CA ALA A 130 1.59 -2.68 1.51
C ALA A 130 0.92 -3.14 0.20
N TYR A 131 0.14 -4.20 0.29
CA TYR A 131 -0.70 -4.65 -0.82
C TYR A 131 -2.13 -4.92 -0.32
N PRO A 132 -3.03 -3.94 -0.38
CA PRO A 132 -4.39 -4.04 0.17
C PRO A 132 -5.19 -5.24 -0.31
N HIS A 133 -4.96 -5.70 -1.56
CA HIS A 133 -5.62 -6.92 -2.01
C HIS A 133 -5.15 -8.16 -1.22
N ALA A 134 -3.85 -8.30 -0.96
CA ALA A 134 -3.33 -9.38 -0.12
C ALA A 134 -3.77 -9.21 1.35
N THR A 135 -3.79 -7.98 1.86
CA THR A 135 -4.33 -7.66 3.18
C THR A 135 -5.80 -8.10 3.31
N LYS A 136 -6.64 -7.81 2.29
CA LYS A 136 -8.04 -8.28 2.26
C LYS A 136 -8.13 -9.80 2.31
N VAL A 137 -7.32 -10.50 1.52
CA VAL A 137 -7.30 -11.97 1.50
C VAL A 137 -6.90 -12.53 2.87
N ALA A 138 -5.89 -11.96 3.50
CA ALA A 138 -5.41 -12.39 4.82
C ALA A 138 -6.46 -12.18 5.92
N LEU A 139 -7.09 -11.01 5.95
CA LEU A 139 -8.02 -10.64 7.03
C LEU A 139 -9.46 -11.14 6.81
N PHE A 140 -9.92 -11.21 5.55
CA PHE A 140 -11.33 -11.44 5.23
C PHE A 140 -11.57 -12.72 4.42
N GLY A 141 -10.51 -13.47 4.11
CA GLY A 141 -10.57 -14.69 3.31
C GLY A 141 -10.62 -14.43 1.80
N ARG A 142 -10.72 -15.52 1.02
CA ARG A 142 -10.57 -15.45 -0.45
C ARG A 142 -11.84 -15.07 -1.19
N SER A 143 -13.01 -15.18 -0.57
CA SER A 143 -14.30 -14.90 -1.20
C SER A 143 -14.63 -13.41 -1.13
N ILE A 144 -13.87 -12.60 -1.89
CA ILE A 144 -14.00 -11.15 -1.91
C ILE A 144 -14.67 -10.74 -3.22
N PRO A 145 -15.84 -10.04 -3.17
CA PRO A 145 -16.46 -9.52 -4.37
C PRO A 145 -15.59 -8.48 -5.06
N PRO A 146 -15.69 -8.31 -6.40
CA PRO A 146 -14.89 -7.33 -7.14
C PRO A 146 -15.05 -5.91 -6.57
N LYS A 147 -13.94 -5.24 -6.27
CA LYS A 147 -13.91 -3.92 -5.59
C LYS A 147 -14.63 -2.80 -6.36
N THR A 148 -14.80 -2.96 -7.67
CA THR A 148 -15.48 -1.99 -8.53
C THR A 148 -17.01 -2.12 -8.52
N THR A 149 -17.56 -3.13 -7.86
CA THR A 149 -19.02 -3.34 -7.75
C THR A 149 -19.57 -2.76 -6.45
N ALA A 150 -20.83 -2.40 -6.44
CA ALA A 150 -21.53 -1.94 -5.22
C ALA A 150 -21.45 -3.00 -4.10
N ALA A 151 -21.60 -4.29 -4.45
CA ALA A 151 -21.48 -5.40 -3.51
C ALA A 151 -20.06 -5.51 -2.92
N GLY A 152 -19.02 -5.28 -3.73
CA GLY A 152 -17.63 -5.29 -3.28
C GLY A 152 -17.32 -4.16 -2.31
N ILE A 153 -17.81 -2.96 -2.59
CA ILE A 153 -17.64 -1.81 -1.69
C ILE A 153 -18.42 -2.03 -0.38
N LEU A 154 -19.65 -2.52 -0.45
CA LEU A 154 -20.46 -2.80 0.75
C LEU A 154 -19.77 -3.87 1.63
N PHE A 155 -19.38 -5.00 1.04
CA PHE A 155 -18.61 -6.04 1.72
C PHE A 155 -17.39 -5.47 2.43
N LEU A 156 -16.60 -4.65 1.73
CA LEU A 156 -15.37 -4.09 2.29
C LEU A 156 -15.67 -3.15 3.46
N LYS A 157 -16.69 -2.29 3.36
CA LYS A 157 -17.12 -1.41 4.45
C LYS A 157 -17.61 -2.19 5.68
N GLU A 158 -18.35 -3.27 5.48
CA GLU A 158 -18.82 -4.15 6.57
C GLU A 158 -17.64 -4.81 7.28
N ARG A 159 -16.65 -5.32 6.54
CA ARG A 159 -15.43 -5.90 7.11
C ARG A 159 -14.56 -4.88 7.84
N LEU A 160 -14.43 -3.69 7.28
CA LEU A 160 -13.70 -2.59 7.94
C LEU A 160 -14.43 -2.09 9.20
N ALA A 161 -15.75 -2.08 9.21
CA ALA A 161 -16.55 -1.77 10.41
C ALA A 161 -16.34 -2.79 11.53
N GLN A 162 -16.21 -4.08 11.19
CA GLN A 162 -15.90 -5.14 12.15
C GLN A 162 -14.46 -5.03 12.68
N LEU A 163 -13.50 -4.76 11.80
CA LEU A 163 -12.09 -4.63 12.14
C LEU A 163 -11.81 -3.38 12.99
N MET A 164 -12.45 -2.27 12.65
CA MET A 164 -12.23 -0.95 13.25
C MET A 164 -13.59 -0.25 13.51
N PRO A 165 -14.32 -0.60 14.59
CA PRO A 165 -15.66 -0.06 14.85
C PRO A 165 -15.71 1.47 14.95
N ASN A 166 -14.62 2.10 15.37
CA ASN A 166 -14.51 3.56 15.47
C ASN A 166 -14.62 4.28 14.11
N LEU A 167 -14.51 3.54 12.99
CA LEU A 167 -14.60 4.09 11.65
C LEU A 167 -16.02 4.09 11.09
N ILE A 168 -16.98 3.42 11.72
CA ILE A 168 -18.37 3.29 11.24
C ILE A 168 -18.97 4.63 10.80
N PRO A 169 -18.83 5.77 11.52
CA PRO A 169 -19.40 7.05 11.11
C PRO A 169 -18.81 7.62 9.81
N TYR A 170 -17.63 7.19 9.41
CA TYR A 170 -16.89 7.71 8.27
C TYR A 170 -17.00 6.82 7.02
N LEU A 171 -17.22 5.52 7.20
CA LEU A 171 -17.28 4.54 6.11
C LEU A 171 -18.29 4.85 5.00
N PRO A 172 -19.46 5.49 5.24
CA PRO A 172 -20.36 5.90 4.15
C PRO A 172 -19.67 6.79 3.10
N ARG A 173 -18.69 7.60 3.49
CA ARG A 173 -17.95 8.53 2.63
C ARG A 173 -16.78 7.87 1.88
N PHE A 174 -16.42 6.63 2.21
CA PHE A 174 -15.29 5.94 1.60
C PHE A 174 -15.70 5.32 0.26
N ASN A 175 -14.86 5.52 -0.75
CA ASN A 175 -14.84 4.73 -1.97
C ASN A 175 -13.80 3.59 -1.85
N HIS A 176 -13.58 2.84 -2.91
CA HIS A 176 -12.61 1.74 -2.89
C HIS A 176 -11.17 2.20 -2.65
N ASP A 177 -10.76 3.37 -3.16
CA ASP A 177 -9.40 3.89 -2.99
C ASP A 177 -9.14 4.27 -1.52
N LEU A 178 -10.10 4.93 -0.86
CA LEU A 178 -10.00 5.23 0.58
C LEU A 178 -10.01 3.96 1.43
N CYS A 179 -10.72 2.91 1.01
CA CYS A 179 -10.66 1.61 1.70
C CYS A 179 -9.30 0.93 1.51
N ASP A 180 -8.69 1.02 0.33
CA ASP A 180 -7.36 0.48 0.07
C ASP A 180 -6.28 1.29 0.82
N ALA A 181 -6.34 2.61 0.84
CA ALA A 181 -5.49 3.46 1.67
C ALA A 181 -5.64 3.16 3.19
N LEU A 182 -6.87 2.91 3.66
CA LEU A 182 -7.13 2.53 5.04
C LEU A 182 -6.49 1.18 5.39
N LEU A 183 -6.57 0.18 4.51
CA LEU A 183 -5.91 -1.11 4.69
C LEU A 183 -4.39 -0.99 4.68
N ALA A 184 -3.83 -0.09 3.87
CA ALA A 184 -2.40 0.23 3.91
C ALA A 184 -2.02 0.84 5.28
N ALA A 185 -2.79 1.81 5.80
CA ALA A 185 -2.56 2.38 7.13
C ALA A 185 -2.70 1.34 8.25
N TYR A 186 -3.67 0.42 8.15
CA TYR A 186 -3.80 -0.71 9.07
C TYR A 186 -2.59 -1.66 8.99
N THR A 187 -2.06 -1.92 7.80
CA THR A 187 -0.83 -2.70 7.62
C THR A 187 0.36 -2.05 8.33
N ALA A 188 0.50 -0.72 8.25
CA ALA A 188 1.53 0.01 8.99
C ALA A 188 1.34 -0.12 10.51
N TYR A 189 0.11 -0.06 11.02
CA TYR A 189 -0.18 -0.31 12.42
C TYR A 189 0.20 -1.73 12.84
N ALA A 190 -0.24 -2.76 12.11
CA ALA A 190 0.04 -4.17 12.39
C ALA A 190 1.55 -4.46 12.37
N TYR A 191 2.30 -3.81 11.45
CA TYR A 191 3.75 -3.92 11.37
C TYR A 191 4.46 -3.50 12.66
N THR A 192 4.03 -2.41 13.29
CA THR A 192 4.63 -1.94 14.55
C THR A 192 4.32 -2.82 15.75
N ARG A 193 3.47 -3.83 15.58
CA ARG A 193 3.06 -4.79 16.59
C ARG A 193 3.57 -6.21 16.34
N ASP A 194 4.41 -6.38 15.30
CA ASP A 194 4.87 -7.69 14.83
C ASP A 194 3.70 -8.64 14.42
N GLU A 195 2.54 -8.05 14.05
CA GLU A 195 1.33 -8.78 13.64
C GLU A 195 1.26 -8.88 12.11
N VAL A 196 2.40 -9.16 11.46
CA VAL A 196 2.54 -9.20 9.99
C VAL A 196 3.40 -10.36 9.51
N GLU A 197 3.22 -10.69 8.24
CA GLU A 197 4.14 -11.51 7.45
C GLU A 197 4.84 -10.60 6.43
N SER A 198 6.17 -10.75 6.31
CA SER A 198 6.98 -10.10 5.28
C SER A 198 7.22 -11.08 4.15
N ILE A 199 6.73 -10.76 2.94
CA ILE A 199 6.82 -11.62 1.75
C ILE A 199 7.89 -11.08 0.82
N GLY A 200 8.82 -11.93 0.40
CA GLY A 200 9.85 -11.60 -0.57
C GLY A 200 11.27 -11.70 -0.01
N ASP A 201 12.17 -10.91 -0.55
CA ASP A 201 13.57 -10.85 -0.21
C ASP A 201 13.93 -9.42 0.22
N PRO A 202 14.55 -9.21 1.40
CA PRO A 202 14.93 -7.87 1.88
C PRO A 202 15.81 -7.08 0.90
N ASP A 203 16.67 -7.76 0.13
CA ASP A 203 17.56 -7.12 -0.85
C ASP A 203 16.82 -6.70 -2.15
N GLU A 204 15.62 -7.25 -2.38
CA GLU A 204 14.81 -6.95 -3.57
C GLU A 204 13.55 -6.15 -3.23
N GLY A 205 13.14 -6.17 -1.97
CA GLY A 205 11.94 -5.53 -1.45
C GLY A 205 10.91 -6.52 -0.92
N LEU A 206 10.26 -6.11 0.15
CA LEU A 206 9.26 -6.89 0.87
C LEU A 206 7.87 -6.29 0.68
N ILE A 207 6.88 -7.14 0.51
CA ILE A 207 5.46 -6.77 0.69
C ILE A 207 5.04 -7.20 2.09
N ILE A 208 4.47 -6.28 2.84
CA ILE A 208 4.00 -6.50 4.20
C ILE A 208 2.51 -6.82 4.20
N ILE A 209 2.11 -7.90 4.86
CA ILE A 209 0.73 -8.35 4.96
C ILE A 209 0.40 -8.63 6.42
N PRO A 210 -0.71 -8.10 6.98
CA PRO A 210 -1.15 -8.46 8.31
C PRO A 210 -1.42 -9.97 8.45
N THR A 211 -1.08 -10.55 9.59
CA THR A 211 -1.46 -11.92 9.91
C THR A 211 -2.98 -12.01 10.13
N PRO A 212 -3.62 -13.17 9.82
CA PRO A 212 -5.04 -13.36 10.11
C PRO A 212 -5.35 -13.09 11.58
N LEU A 213 -6.49 -12.45 11.82
CA LEU A 213 -6.99 -12.29 13.18
C LEU A 213 -7.33 -13.67 13.76
N THR A 214 -6.73 -14.04 14.88
CA THR A 214 -7.00 -15.29 15.62
C THR A 214 -8.33 -15.20 16.36
#